data_cd9dcb0a2086d76090dc85b10729b773
#
_entry.id   cd9dcb0a2086d76090dc85b10729b773
#
_cell.length_a   1.000
_cell.length_b   1.000
_cell.length_c   1.000
_cell.angle_alpha   90.00
_cell.angle_beta   90.00
_cell.angle_gamma   90.00
#
_symmetry.space_group_name_H-M   'P 1'
#
loop_
_entity.id
_entity.type
_entity.pdbx_description
1 polymer ?
#
loop_
_entity_poly.entity_id
_entity_poly.type
_entity_poly.pdbx_seq_one_letter_code
_entity_poly.pdbx_strand_id
1 'polypeptide(L)'
;RLDRESPRVLCGFHLHTYFPRALSATVRSTGYHQPMTDAECDISQARPRMFVPFTAALLGMCVLAPFNALVSSIEYFHDAFRLTPLESVFSSGIMTVFNATAVVCAVTALFPQGTKRFMVTNRIQIMLVASMALSCVVIVSIWIRSNDAPKNPTLYYIILLVMSIALALVQTYLQNATMAFCTSLDIHGYVTGYMLLGQALNGVFGSVLNLASSMSASKISHEAVAQNKRSALTVYVSTALLQLVTWWAFRRMLRAPLIKQRMEGWTQVEHDRQGPDMSWTRIKRVQASLVPWSASIFVLFAVTLCVYPGITSRVRTTTQSAWLQNEGVFVALHIVCINIGDLMGRRLPIIFPATNVRRVSVAIACTAARILFLPFFLMCHLGKHVSSPIPDSLFFLCVWGIGLTSGWLSTSLLICGPQSVNTAHPHGERNILLQQEDSYEIPATERTAAQDATVASMLLSFWIVSGLTAGGALSLLVNILLG
;
A
#
# COMPACT_ATOMS: atom_id res chain seq x y z
N ARG A 1 58.90 24.00 21.08
CA ARG A 1 57.98 23.68 22.19
C ARG A 1 56.65 24.32 21.84
N LEU A 2 55.89 23.60 21.07
CA LEU A 2 54.54 23.97 20.67
C LEU A 2 53.80 22.65 20.41
N ASP A 3 52.91 22.29 21.33
CA ASP A 3 52.03 21.17 21.23
C ASP A 3 50.92 21.53 20.24
N ARG A 4 50.69 20.63 19.25
CA ARG A 4 49.56 20.66 18.33
C ARG A 4 48.60 19.55 18.75
N GLU A 5 47.51 19.90 19.36
CA GLU A 5 46.33 19.05 19.44
C GLU A 5 45.33 19.45 18.32
N SER A 6 45.00 18.50 17.48
CA SER A 6 43.93 18.60 16.50
C SER A 6 42.67 17.94 17.04
N PRO A 7 41.50 18.55 17.02
CA PRO A 7 40.24 17.87 17.39
C PRO A 7 39.70 17.09 16.20
N ARG A 8 39.49 15.77 16.41
CA ARG A 8 38.72 14.91 15.54
C ARG A 8 37.23 15.24 15.72
N VAL A 9 36.61 15.74 14.64
CA VAL A 9 35.14 15.88 14.56
C VAL A 9 34.56 14.54 14.25
N LEU A 10 33.97 13.89 15.24
CA LEU A 10 33.06 12.74 15.10
C LEU A 10 31.64 13.28 14.99
N CYS A 11 31.08 13.25 13.78
CA CYS A 11 29.66 13.50 13.54
C CYS A 11 28.84 12.30 14.05
N GLY A 12 28.38 12.36 15.30
CA GLY A 12 27.37 11.47 15.84
C GLY A 12 25.99 11.97 15.50
N PHE A 13 25.29 11.30 14.59
CA PHE A 13 23.87 11.52 14.36
C PHE A 13 23.07 10.93 15.55
N HIS A 14 22.77 11.75 16.54
CA HIS A 14 21.77 11.45 17.56
C HIS A 14 20.37 11.77 16.99
N LEU A 15 19.63 10.73 16.64
CA LEU A 15 18.19 10.80 16.40
C LEU A 15 17.47 10.98 17.75
N HIS A 16 17.26 12.21 18.17
CA HIS A 16 16.33 12.53 19.26
C HIS A 16 14.89 12.40 18.75
N THR A 17 14.23 11.33 19.14
CA THR A 17 12.78 11.18 19.04
C THR A 17 12.12 12.10 20.08
N TYR A 18 11.57 13.21 19.63
CA TYR A 18 10.70 14.09 20.43
C TYR A 18 9.35 13.39 20.68
N PHE A 19 9.12 12.99 21.94
CA PHE A 19 7.77 12.68 22.44
C PHE A 19 7.26 13.89 23.25
N PRO A 20 6.06 14.42 23.00
CA PRO A 20 5.47 15.41 23.88
C PRO A 20 5.00 14.74 25.18
N ARG A 21 5.55 15.18 26.31
CA ARG A 21 5.04 14.88 27.66
C ARG A 21 3.69 15.62 27.82
N ALA A 22 2.60 14.88 27.97
CA ALA A 22 1.33 15.41 28.42
C ALA A 22 1.22 15.28 29.94
N LEU A 23 0.99 16.41 30.56
CA LEU A 23 0.53 16.72 31.92
C LEU A 23 0.19 15.53 32.85
N SER A 24 0.94 15.44 33.93
CA SER A 24 0.61 14.68 35.13
C SER A 24 -0.41 15.47 35.99
N ALA A 25 -1.63 14.99 36.06
CA ALA A 25 -2.61 15.44 37.07
C ALA A 25 -2.44 14.60 38.34
N THR A 26 -2.17 15.28 39.43
CA THR A 26 -1.98 14.73 40.78
C THR A 26 -3.30 14.23 41.36
N VAL A 27 -3.43 12.93 41.58
CA VAL A 27 -4.46 12.38 42.48
C VAL A 27 -3.74 11.63 43.59
N ARG A 28 -3.86 12.15 44.83
CA ARG A 28 -3.44 11.44 46.07
C ARG A 28 -4.43 10.31 46.36
N SER A 29 -3.95 9.07 46.45
CA SER A 29 -4.61 8.04 47.23
C SER A 29 -3.57 7.29 48.04
N THR A 30 -3.80 7.24 49.31
CA THR A 30 -3.02 6.54 50.37
C THR A 30 -3.29 5.05 50.26
N GLY A 31 -2.22 4.26 50.08
CA GLY A 31 -2.28 2.80 50.19
C GLY A 31 -0.90 2.18 49.93
N TYR A 32 -0.39 1.49 50.94
CA TYR A 32 0.93 0.80 50.95
C TYR A 32 1.08 -0.17 49.79
N HIS A 33 1.99 0.11 48.86
CA HIS A 33 2.58 -0.89 47.96
C HIS A 33 4.07 -0.57 47.76
N GLN A 34 4.90 -1.61 47.84
CA GLN A 34 6.33 -1.54 47.54
C GLN A 34 6.57 -1.02 46.12
N PRO A 35 7.55 -0.16 45.91
CA PRO A 35 7.84 0.34 44.57
C PRO A 35 8.61 -0.71 43.76
N MET A 36 7.97 -1.35 42.80
CA MET A 36 8.68 -1.89 41.63
C MET A 36 9.28 -0.71 40.90
N THR A 37 10.56 -0.78 40.56
CA THR A 37 11.27 0.28 39.88
C THR A 37 10.61 0.59 38.54
N ASP A 38 10.21 1.85 38.33
CA ASP A 38 9.51 2.34 37.14
C ASP A 38 10.20 2.01 35.78
N ALA A 39 11.50 1.68 35.83
CA ALA A 39 12.30 1.30 34.66
C ALA A 39 12.01 -0.12 34.14
N GLU A 40 11.67 -1.09 35.01
CA GLU A 40 11.34 -2.46 34.55
C GLU A 40 9.94 -2.59 33.98
N CYS A 41 9.00 -1.77 34.48
CA CYS A 41 7.63 -1.72 33.94
C CYS A 41 7.59 -1.13 32.52
N ASP A 42 8.43 -0.14 32.20
CA ASP A 42 8.42 0.55 30.91
C ASP A 42 9.00 -0.31 29.76
N ILE A 43 10.00 -1.13 30.04
CA ILE A 43 10.66 -1.97 29.02
C ILE A 43 9.80 -3.17 28.61
N SER A 44 9.04 -3.76 29.54
CA SER A 44 8.15 -4.89 29.25
C SER A 44 6.89 -4.48 28.47
N GLN A 45 6.42 -3.25 28.66
CA GLN A 45 5.26 -2.69 27.95
C GLN A 45 5.62 -2.08 26.57
N ALA A 46 6.86 -1.65 26.35
CA ALA A 46 7.29 -1.06 25.09
C ALA A 46 7.44 -2.07 23.94
N ARG A 47 7.88 -3.30 24.24
CA ARG A 47 8.11 -4.34 23.22
C ARG A 47 6.86 -4.81 22.48
N PRO A 48 5.71 -5.10 23.10
CA PRO A 48 4.49 -5.46 22.36
C PRO A 48 3.91 -4.31 21.54
N ARG A 49 4.13 -3.05 21.94
CA ARG A 49 3.60 -1.86 21.24
C ARG A 49 4.24 -1.63 19.87
N MET A 50 5.52 -1.94 19.69
CA MET A 50 6.20 -1.77 18.38
C MET A 50 6.01 -2.96 17.43
N PHE A 51 5.76 -4.15 17.93
CA PHE A 51 5.66 -5.36 17.10
C PHE A 51 4.38 -5.39 16.24
N VAL A 52 3.27 -4.86 16.75
CA VAL A 52 2.00 -4.81 16.00
C VAL A 52 2.10 -3.88 14.78
N PRO A 53 2.50 -2.59 14.92
CA PRO A 53 2.66 -1.71 13.77
C PRO A 53 3.73 -2.21 12.77
N PHE A 54 4.81 -2.82 13.25
CA PHE A 54 5.81 -3.43 12.37
C PHE A 54 5.22 -4.58 11.54
N THR A 55 4.46 -5.48 12.17
CA THR A 55 3.79 -6.57 11.46
C THR A 55 2.73 -6.04 10.48
N ALA A 56 2.01 -4.98 10.84
CA ALA A 56 1.08 -4.32 9.94
C ALA A 56 1.78 -3.72 8.71
N ALA A 57 2.96 -3.12 8.89
CA ALA A 57 3.78 -2.63 7.78
C ALA A 57 4.25 -3.77 6.87
N LEU A 58 4.71 -4.89 7.44
CA LEU A 58 5.06 -6.08 6.65
C LEU A 58 3.86 -6.63 5.87
N LEU A 59 2.68 -6.70 6.47
CA LEU A 59 1.45 -7.08 5.76
C LEU A 59 1.16 -6.13 4.61
N GLY A 60 1.29 -4.82 4.84
CA GLY A 60 1.13 -3.81 3.80
C GLY A 60 2.12 -4.00 2.64
N MET A 61 3.39 -4.27 2.92
CA MET A 61 4.38 -4.60 1.89
C MET A 61 3.95 -5.82 1.08
N CYS A 62 3.53 -6.90 1.75
CA CYS A 62 3.12 -8.15 1.09
C CYS A 62 1.88 -8.02 0.22
N VAL A 63 0.98 -7.09 0.51
CA VAL A 63 -0.20 -6.85 -0.33
C VAL A 63 0.19 -6.44 -1.74
N LEU A 64 1.16 -5.54 -1.91
CA LEU A 64 1.57 -5.02 -3.22
C LEU A 64 2.80 -5.73 -3.81
N ALA A 65 3.53 -6.52 -3.03
CA ALA A 65 4.79 -7.12 -3.46
C ALA A 65 4.67 -8.00 -4.73
N PRO A 66 3.66 -8.88 -4.88
CA PRO A 66 3.54 -9.71 -6.09
C PRO A 66 3.23 -8.90 -7.35
N PHE A 67 2.40 -7.87 -7.23
CA PHE A 67 2.10 -6.96 -8.34
C PHE A 67 3.33 -6.15 -8.74
N ASN A 68 4.03 -5.56 -7.77
CA ASN A 68 5.25 -4.82 -8.04
C ASN A 68 6.35 -5.73 -8.62
N ALA A 69 6.42 -7.00 -8.20
CA ALA A 69 7.33 -7.98 -8.80
C ALA A 69 6.99 -8.24 -10.28
N LEU A 70 5.70 -8.36 -10.62
CA LEU A 70 5.25 -8.53 -12.00
C LEU A 70 5.62 -7.31 -12.85
N VAL A 71 5.36 -6.10 -12.36
CA VAL A 71 5.67 -4.84 -13.06
C VAL A 71 7.19 -4.67 -13.21
N SER A 72 7.97 -4.92 -12.16
CA SER A 72 9.44 -4.81 -12.21
C SER A 72 10.11 -5.85 -13.12
N SER A 73 9.41 -6.94 -13.42
CA SER A 73 9.91 -8.02 -14.30
C SER A 73 9.33 -7.93 -15.71
N ILE A 74 8.65 -6.83 -16.07
CA ILE A 74 7.94 -6.70 -17.35
C ILE A 74 8.90 -6.85 -18.54
N GLU A 75 10.13 -6.31 -18.43
CA GLU A 75 11.16 -6.42 -19.47
C GLU A 75 11.58 -7.87 -19.74
N TYR A 76 11.70 -8.68 -18.67
CA TYR A 76 11.98 -10.12 -18.82
C TYR A 76 10.86 -10.84 -19.58
N PHE A 77 9.61 -10.49 -19.31
CA PHE A 77 8.48 -11.06 -20.04
C PHE A 77 8.39 -10.51 -21.46
N HIS A 78 8.73 -9.23 -21.66
CA HIS A 78 8.78 -8.60 -22.98
C HIS A 78 9.77 -9.30 -23.93
N ASP A 79 10.95 -9.67 -23.43
CA ASP A 79 11.93 -10.41 -24.20
C ASP A 79 11.40 -11.75 -24.76
N ALA A 80 10.35 -12.31 -24.12
CA ALA A 80 9.70 -13.52 -24.61
C ALA A 80 8.84 -13.32 -25.85
N PHE A 81 8.35 -12.09 -26.04
CA PHE A 81 7.39 -11.76 -27.13
C PHE A 81 8.02 -10.94 -28.25
N ARG A 82 9.33 -10.67 -28.18
CA ARG A 82 10.07 -10.00 -29.26
C ARG A 82 9.82 -10.66 -30.57
N LEU A 83 9.59 -9.86 -31.62
CA LEU A 83 9.31 -10.31 -32.97
C LEU A 83 8.00 -11.14 -33.13
N THR A 84 7.12 -11.11 -32.14
CA THR A 84 5.78 -11.71 -32.26
C THR A 84 4.70 -10.64 -32.35
N PRO A 85 3.52 -10.93 -32.94
CA PRO A 85 2.40 -9.99 -32.96
C PRO A 85 1.90 -9.58 -31.57
N LEU A 86 2.29 -10.32 -30.52
CA LEU A 86 1.88 -10.07 -29.13
C LEU A 86 2.75 -9.02 -28.44
N GLU A 87 3.88 -8.63 -29.01
CA GLU A 87 4.84 -7.69 -28.41
C GLU A 87 4.20 -6.37 -28.00
N SER A 88 3.32 -5.82 -28.83
CA SER A 88 2.67 -4.52 -28.57
C SER A 88 1.50 -4.59 -27.59
N VAL A 89 0.88 -5.75 -27.41
CA VAL A 89 -0.38 -5.91 -26.63
C VAL A 89 -0.23 -6.68 -25.33
N PHE A 90 0.88 -7.42 -25.12
CA PHE A 90 0.96 -8.34 -23.99
C PHE A 90 0.91 -7.61 -22.63
N SER A 91 1.63 -6.48 -22.49
CA SER A 91 1.71 -5.73 -21.24
C SER A 91 0.37 -5.10 -20.88
N SER A 92 -0.28 -4.45 -21.83
CA SER A 92 -1.62 -3.86 -21.66
C SER A 92 -2.68 -4.91 -21.37
N GLY A 93 -2.59 -6.08 -22.01
CA GLY A 93 -3.50 -7.20 -21.78
C GLY A 93 -3.38 -7.76 -20.36
N ILE A 94 -2.15 -8.00 -19.86
CA ILE A 94 -1.90 -8.44 -18.48
C ILE A 94 -2.49 -7.44 -17.48
N MET A 95 -2.22 -6.14 -17.66
CA MET A 95 -2.71 -5.11 -16.75
C MET A 95 -4.24 -4.96 -16.79
N THR A 96 -4.85 -5.07 -17.97
CA THR A 96 -6.31 -5.01 -18.12
C THR A 96 -6.99 -6.19 -17.43
N VAL A 97 -6.50 -7.41 -17.64
CA VAL A 97 -7.04 -8.62 -17.00
C VAL A 97 -6.84 -8.56 -15.48
N PHE A 98 -5.68 -8.11 -15.01
CA PHE A 98 -5.42 -7.91 -13.59
C PHE A 98 -6.43 -6.94 -12.96
N ASN A 99 -6.62 -5.75 -13.54
CA ASN A 99 -7.53 -4.74 -13.01
C ASN A 99 -9.00 -5.18 -13.06
N ALA A 100 -9.43 -5.79 -14.17
CA ALA A 100 -10.79 -6.33 -14.28
C ALA A 100 -11.08 -7.40 -13.22
N THR A 101 -10.15 -8.34 -13.03
CA THR A 101 -10.24 -9.35 -11.98
C THR A 101 -10.25 -8.74 -10.59
N ALA A 102 -9.42 -7.74 -10.33
CA ALA A 102 -9.37 -7.06 -9.04
C ALA A 102 -10.71 -6.39 -8.69
N VAL A 103 -11.39 -5.75 -9.66
CA VAL A 103 -12.73 -5.16 -9.44
C VAL A 103 -13.74 -6.25 -9.09
N VAL A 104 -13.80 -7.34 -9.86
CA VAL A 104 -14.73 -8.46 -9.59
C VAL A 104 -14.47 -9.05 -8.20
N CYS A 105 -13.20 -9.28 -7.85
CA CYS A 105 -12.81 -9.78 -6.53
C CYS A 105 -13.14 -8.78 -5.41
N ALA A 106 -12.99 -7.49 -5.64
CA ALA A 106 -13.34 -6.47 -4.65
C ALA A 106 -14.85 -6.43 -4.38
N VAL A 107 -15.69 -6.59 -5.42
CA VAL A 107 -17.14 -6.73 -5.26
C VAL A 107 -17.47 -8.01 -4.47
N THR A 108 -16.93 -9.15 -4.88
CA THR A 108 -17.22 -10.43 -4.20
C THR A 108 -16.72 -10.47 -2.77
N ALA A 109 -15.64 -9.74 -2.44
CA ALA A 109 -15.13 -9.64 -1.08
C ALA A 109 -16.07 -8.87 -0.12
N LEU A 110 -16.98 -8.03 -0.63
CA LEU A 110 -18.00 -7.34 0.16
C LEU A 110 -19.15 -8.26 0.58
N PHE A 111 -19.39 -9.34 -0.15
CA PHE A 111 -20.47 -10.26 0.17
C PHE A 111 -19.98 -11.40 1.06
N PRO A 112 -20.79 -11.83 2.06
CA PRO A 112 -20.47 -12.96 2.91
C PRO A 112 -20.45 -14.25 2.06
N GLN A 113 -19.26 -14.82 1.92
CA GLN A 113 -19.11 -16.11 1.24
C GLN A 113 -19.43 -17.26 2.21
N GLY A 114 -20.62 -17.78 2.13
CA GLY A 114 -21.01 -19.06 2.73
C GLY A 114 -21.09 -19.12 4.25
N THR A 115 -21.75 -20.15 4.73
CA THR A 115 -22.14 -20.40 6.14
C THR A 115 -20.98 -20.77 7.09
N LYS A 116 -19.76 -20.91 6.62
CA LYS A 116 -18.56 -21.11 7.47
C LYS A 116 -17.62 -19.93 7.30
N ARG A 117 -17.76 -18.95 8.19
CA ARG A 117 -16.86 -17.78 8.26
C ARG A 117 -15.42 -18.23 8.52
N PHE A 118 -14.60 -18.12 7.49
CA PHE A 118 -13.17 -18.03 7.72
C PHE A 118 -12.90 -16.72 8.47
N MET A 119 -12.43 -16.82 9.71
CA MET A 119 -11.95 -15.66 10.46
C MET A 119 -11.05 -14.82 9.57
N VAL A 120 -11.09 -13.50 9.69
CA VAL A 120 -10.27 -12.56 8.92
C VAL A 120 -8.78 -12.94 8.99
N THR A 121 -8.32 -13.41 10.16
CA THR A 121 -6.96 -13.90 10.38
C THR A 121 -6.60 -15.12 9.53
N ASN A 122 -7.52 -16.07 9.36
CA ASN A 122 -7.31 -17.23 8.51
C ASN A 122 -7.26 -16.85 7.03
N ARG A 123 -8.11 -15.89 6.61
CA ARG A 123 -8.04 -15.35 5.24
C ARG A 123 -6.68 -14.75 4.94
N ILE A 124 -6.13 -13.93 5.86
CA ILE A 124 -4.80 -13.35 5.70
C ILE A 124 -3.75 -14.47 5.57
N GLN A 125 -3.77 -15.48 6.44
CA GLN A 125 -2.80 -16.58 6.39
C GLN A 125 -2.88 -17.37 5.07
N ILE A 126 -4.10 -17.73 4.63
CA ILE A 126 -4.33 -18.47 3.38
C ILE A 126 -3.86 -17.63 2.19
N MET A 127 -4.20 -16.34 2.14
CA MET A 127 -3.80 -15.48 1.02
C MET A 127 -2.29 -15.23 1.00
N LEU A 128 -1.62 -15.12 2.16
CA LEU A 128 -0.16 -15.02 2.22
C LEU A 128 0.51 -16.30 1.69
N VAL A 129 0.02 -17.48 2.09
CA VAL A 129 0.55 -18.76 1.60
C VAL A 129 0.28 -18.93 0.11
N ALA A 130 -0.90 -18.58 -0.36
CA ALA A 130 -1.24 -18.61 -1.79
C ALA A 130 -0.35 -17.65 -2.60
N SER A 131 -0.11 -16.44 -2.09
CA SER A 131 0.78 -15.46 -2.71
C SER A 131 2.22 -15.96 -2.80
N MET A 132 2.71 -16.58 -1.74
CA MET A 132 4.04 -17.21 -1.71
C MET A 132 4.13 -18.36 -2.70
N ALA A 133 3.11 -19.22 -2.76
CA ALA A 133 3.07 -20.34 -3.74
C ALA A 133 3.11 -19.82 -5.19
N LEU A 134 2.34 -18.77 -5.51
CA LEU A 134 2.36 -18.14 -6.82
C LEU A 134 3.76 -17.56 -7.14
N SER A 135 4.40 -16.88 -6.18
CA SER A 135 5.76 -16.36 -6.34
C SER A 135 6.75 -17.51 -6.62
N CYS A 136 6.64 -18.65 -5.92
CA CYS A 136 7.47 -19.84 -6.15
C CYS A 136 7.23 -20.43 -7.54
N VAL A 137 5.98 -20.51 -8.00
CA VAL A 137 5.66 -20.98 -9.35
C VAL A 137 6.33 -20.10 -10.41
N VAL A 138 6.30 -18.78 -10.24
CA VAL A 138 6.97 -17.85 -11.16
C VAL A 138 8.50 -18.05 -11.10
N ILE A 139 9.10 -18.17 -9.92
CA ILE A 139 10.54 -18.44 -9.76
C ILE A 139 10.94 -19.70 -10.53
N VAL A 140 10.21 -20.80 -10.36
CA VAL A 140 10.46 -22.08 -11.04
C VAL A 140 10.30 -21.91 -12.55
N SER A 141 9.26 -21.19 -13.01
CA SER A 141 9.04 -20.94 -14.44
C SER A 141 10.17 -20.14 -15.08
N ILE A 142 10.67 -19.10 -14.38
CA ILE A 142 11.81 -18.29 -14.85
C ILE A 142 13.09 -19.14 -14.86
N TRP A 143 13.29 -19.98 -13.86
CA TRP A 143 14.50 -20.79 -13.72
C TRP A 143 14.62 -21.87 -14.81
N ILE A 144 13.50 -22.59 -15.08
CA ILE A 144 13.44 -23.65 -16.08
C ILE A 144 13.51 -23.10 -17.52
N ARG A 145 12.99 -21.88 -17.74
CA ARG A 145 12.95 -21.29 -19.07
C ARG A 145 14.37 -21.05 -19.61
N SER A 146 14.66 -21.57 -20.83
CA SER A 146 15.84 -21.21 -21.59
C SER A 146 15.78 -19.70 -22.00
N ASN A 147 16.91 -19.14 -22.40
CA ASN A 147 16.96 -17.74 -22.86
C ASN A 147 16.33 -17.53 -24.25
N ASP A 148 15.94 -18.63 -24.90
CA ASP A 148 15.31 -18.58 -26.23
C ASP A 148 13.85 -18.18 -26.16
N ALA A 149 13.31 -17.71 -27.29
CA ALA A 149 11.89 -17.42 -27.43
C ALA A 149 11.05 -18.70 -27.17
N PRO A 150 9.87 -18.59 -26.53
CA PRO A 150 9.02 -19.74 -26.27
C PRO A 150 8.57 -20.35 -27.59
N LYS A 151 8.59 -21.70 -27.67
CA LYS A 151 8.15 -22.47 -28.87
C LYS A 151 6.71 -22.12 -29.26
N ASN A 152 5.87 -21.77 -28.31
CA ASN A 152 4.50 -21.30 -28.54
C ASN A 152 4.24 -20.02 -27.72
N PRO A 153 4.41 -18.82 -28.33
CA PRO A 153 4.23 -17.56 -27.65
C PRO A 153 2.78 -17.32 -27.19
N THR A 154 1.78 -17.81 -27.94
CA THR A 154 0.37 -17.68 -27.58
C THR A 154 0.04 -18.46 -26.30
N LEU A 155 0.51 -19.70 -26.18
CA LEU A 155 0.33 -20.50 -24.96
C LEU A 155 1.01 -19.83 -23.77
N TYR A 156 2.21 -19.32 -23.95
CA TYR A 156 2.93 -18.60 -22.87
C TYR A 156 2.18 -17.35 -22.43
N TYR A 157 1.60 -16.59 -23.38
CA TYR A 157 0.76 -15.43 -23.06
C TYR A 157 -0.49 -15.81 -22.23
N ILE A 158 -1.17 -16.90 -22.63
CA ILE A 158 -2.33 -17.41 -21.88
C ILE A 158 -1.94 -17.78 -20.44
N ILE A 159 -0.80 -18.44 -20.25
CA ILE A 159 -0.27 -18.77 -18.93
C ILE A 159 -0.05 -17.49 -18.09
N LEU A 160 0.54 -16.44 -18.66
CA LEU A 160 0.74 -15.17 -17.98
C LEU A 160 -0.59 -14.47 -17.64
N LEU A 161 -1.61 -14.56 -18.50
CA LEU A 161 -2.95 -14.05 -18.19
C LEU A 161 -3.59 -14.80 -17.01
N VAL A 162 -3.51 -16.13 -16.98
CA VAL A 162 -4.01 -16.95 -15.86
C VAL A 162 -3.27 -16.62 -14.57
N MET A 163 -1.95 -16.43 -14.62
CA MET A 163 -1.16 -16.00 -13.47
C MET A 163 -1.56 -14.61 -13.00
N SER A 164 -1.85 -13.68 -13.92
CA SER A 164 -2.32 -12.34 -13.61
C SER A 164 -3.68 -12.36 -12.89
N ILE A 165 -4.61 -13.22 -13.33
CA ILE A 165 -5.90 -13.46 -12.65
C ILE A 165 -5.66 -13.97 -11.23
N ALA A 166 -4.81 -14.99 -11.06
CA ALA A 166 -4.51 -15.57 -9.75
C ALA A 166 -3.88 -14.53 -8.80
N LEU A 167 -2.94 -13.73 -9.30
CA LEU A 167 -2.31 -12.64 -8.54
C LEU A 167 -3.32 -11.58 -8.12
N ALA A 168 -4.18 -11.12 -9.03
CA ALA A 168 -5.22 -10.13 -8.74
C ALA A 168 -6.21 -10.61 -7.68
N LEU A 169 -6.61 -11.88 -7.75
CA LEU A 169 -7.47 -12.52 -6.77
C LEU A 169 -6.81 -12.50 -5.39
N VAL A 170 -5.61 -13.07 -5.28
CA VAL A 170 -4.89 -13.19 -4.00
C VAL A 170 -4.63 -11.81 -3.40
N GLN A 171 -4.16 -10.85 -4.22
CA GLN A 171 -3.87 -9.50 -3.76
C GLN A 171 -5.13 -8.79 -3.25
N THR A 172 -6.25 -8.85 -3.98
CA THR A 172 -7.47 -8.15 -3.60
C THR A 172 -8.07 -8.70 -2.32
N TYR A 173 -8.12 -10.02 -2.16
CA TYR A 173 -8.59 -10.64 -0.92
C TYR A 173 -7.65 -10.37 0.25
N LEU A 174 -6.33 -10.40 0.03
CA LEU A 174 -5.33 -10.06 1.06
C LEU A 174 -5.48 -8.60 1.50
N GLN A 175 -5.62 -7.66 0.55
CA GLN A 175 -5.83 -6.24 0.82
C GLN A 175 -7.06 -6.02 1.70
N ASN A 176 -8.21 -6.56 1.29
CA ASN A 176 -9.47 -6.41 2.03
C ASN A 176 -9.38 -7.02 3.44
N ALA A 177 -8.84 -8.24 3.57
CA ALA A 177 -8.68 -8.90 4.86
C ALA A 177 -7.71 -8.13 5.78
N THR A 178 -6.61 -7.63 5.25
CA THR A 178 -5.62 -6.87 6.03
C THR A 178 -6.17 -5.51 6.47
N MET A 179 -6.91 -4.81 5.60
CA MET A 179 -7.58 -3.56 5.97
C MET A 179 -8.60 -3.79 7.08
N ALA A 180 -9.47 -4.79 6.94
CA ALA A 180 -10.46 -5.16 7.95
C ALA A 180 -9.79 -5.49 9.29
N PHE A 181 -8.71 -6.28 9.26
CA PHE A 181 -7.94 -6.66 10.44
C PHE A 181 -7.30 -5.45 11.13
N CYS A 182 -6.59 -4.59 10.39
CA CYS A 182 -5.93 -3.42 10.96
C CYS A 182 -6.92 -2.43 11.56
N THR A 183 -8.06 -2.19 10.88
CA THR A 183 -9.14 -1.32 11.39
C THR A 183 -9.80 -1.90 12.64
N SER A 184 -9.93 -3.23 12.73
CA SER A 184 -10.49 -3.89 13.91
C SER A 184 -9.56 -3.84 15.13
N LEU A 185 -8.25 -3.82 14.91
CA LEU A 185 -7.28 -3.72 16.00
C LEU A 185 -7.17 -2.30 16.57
N ASP A 186 -7.35 -1.30 15.73
CA ASP A 186 -7.10 0.10 16.10
C ASP A 186 -8.09 1.06 15.44
N ILE A 187 -9.07 1.49 16.24
CA ILE A 187 -10.10 2.46 15.81
C ILE A 187 -9.48 3.83 15.51
N HIS A 188 -8.32 4.17 16.13
CA HIS A 188 -7.64 5.45 15.88
C HIS A 188 -6.85 5.47 14.56
N GLY A 189 -6.70 4.33 13.90
CA GLY A 189 -6.09 4.22 12.58
C GLY A 189 -4.56 4.18 12.57
N TYR A 190 -3.90 4.04 13.72
CA TYR A 190 -2.45 3.95 13.81
C TYR A 190 -1.92 2.69 13.12
N VAL A 191 -2.52 1.52 13.43
CA VAL A 191 -2.15 0.24 12.81
C VAL A 191 -2.43 0.25 11.31
N THR A 192 -3.58 0.81 10.91
CA THR A 192 -3.94 1.00 9.49
C THR A 192 -2.93 1.91 8.78
N GLY A 193 -2.51 2.99 9.43
CA GLY A 193 -1.47 3.89 8.91
C GLY A 193 -0.15 3.16 8.62
N TYR A 194 0.33 2.31 9.54
CA TYR A 194 1.55 1.52 9.32
C TYR A 194 1.39 0.48 8.21
N MET A 195 0.22 -0.15 8.06
CA MET A 195 -0.06 -1.01 6.93
C MET A 195 0.06 -0.24 5.60
N LEU A 196 -0.53 0.94 5.51
CA LEU A 196 -0.45 1.79 4.32
C LEU A 196 0.98 2.29 4.06
N LEU A 197 1.73 2.61 5.11
CA LEU A 197 3.15 2.95 5.01
C LEU A 197 3.97 1.79 4.44
N GLY A 198 3.67 0.55 4.85
CA GLY A 198 4.28 -0.66 4.29
C GLY A 198 4.04 -0.80 2.79
N GLN A 199 2.84 -0.49 2.29
CA GLN A 199 2.56 -0.47 0.85
C GLN A 199 3.47 0.51 0.10
N ALA A 200 3.66 1.73 0.64
CA ALA A 200 4.55 2.72 0.03
C ALA A 200 6.02 2.30 0.08
N LEU A 201 6.48 1.68 1.17
CA LEU A 201 7.83 1.11 1.28
C LEU A 201 8.10 0.09 0.17
N ASN A 202 7.12 -0.78 -0.10
CA ASN A 202 7.25 -1.75 -1.20
C ASN A 202 7.30 -1.06 -2.58
N GLY A 203 6.56 0.04 -2.77
CA GLY A 203 6.62 0.85 -3.98
C GLY A 203 8.00 1.49 -4.19
N VAL A 204 8.58 2.06 -3.14
CA VAL A 204 9.96 2.61 -3.18
C VAL A 204 10.96 1.51 -3.50
N PHE A 205 10.89 0.37 -2.82
CA PHE A 205 11.79 -0.76 -3.06
C PHE A 205 11.75 -1.21 -4.53
N GLY A 206 10.56 -1.47 -5.08
CA GLY A 206 10.39 -1.87 -6.47
C GLY A 206 10.88 -0.81 -7.47
N SER A 207 10.64 0.47 -7.20
CA SER A 207 11.07 1.55 -8.09
C SER A 207 12.60 1.76 -8.09
N VAL A 208 13.25 1.59 -6.94
CA VAL A 208 14.72 1.65 -6.84
C VAL A 208 15.36 0.48 -7.60
N LEU A 209 14.80 -0.72 -7.49
CA LEU A 209 15.27 -1.88 -8.26
C LEU A 209 15.11 -1.65 -9.78
N ASN A 210 13.98 -1.07 -10.20
CA ASN A 210 13.74 -0.74 -11.60
C ASN A 210 14.73 0.32 -12.11
N LEU A 211 15.03 1.35 -11.31
CA LEU A 211 16.05 2.36 -11.67
C LEU A 211 17.44 1.72 -11.80
N ALA A 212 17.84 0.87 -10.85
CA ALA A 212 19.12 0.16 -10.90
C ALA A 212 19.23 -0.73 -12.14
N SER A 213 18.14 -1.41 -12.51
CA SER A 213 18.07 -2.20 -13.75
C SER A 213 18.22 -1.33 -15.00
N SER A 214 17.49 -0.21 -15.07
CA SER A 214 17.54 0.74 -16.21
C SER A 214 18.91 1.38 -16.39
N MET A 215 19.62 1.65 -15.30
CA MET A 215 21.00 2.18 -15.35
C MET A 215 22.03 1.13 -15.82
N SER A 216 21.77 -0.13 -15.55
CA SER A 216 22.64 -1.25 -15.91
C SER A 216 22.37 -1.81 -17.30
N ALA A 217 21.25 -1.44 -17.94
CA ALA A 217 20.86 -1.90 -19.26
C ALA A 217 21.82 -1.35 -20.33
N SER A 218 22.89 -2.08 -20.61
CA SER A 218 23.74 -1.86 -21.78
C SER A 218 23.02 -2.35 -23.04
N LYS A 219 23.29 -1.67 -24.17
CA LYS A 219 22.65 -1.92 -25.46
C LYS A 219 22.62 -3.39 -25.82
N ILE A 220 21.43 -3.84 -26.25
CA ILE A 220 21.05 -5.11 -26.88
C ILE A 220 22.21 -6.10 -27.06
N SER A 221 22.37 -7.00 -26.09
CA SER A 221 23.28 -8.12 -26.19
C SER A 221 22.63 -9.35 -25.51
N HIS A 222 23.12 -10.56 -25.79
CA HIS A 222 22.75 -11.76 -25.04
C HIS A 222 22.92 -11.60 -23.52
N GLU A 223 23.81 -10.70 -23.09
CA GLU A 223 24.00 -10.33 -21.69
C GLU A 223 22.79 -9.60 -21.11
N ALA A 224 22.09 -8.75 -21.87
CA ALA A 224 20.91 -8.03 -21.41
C ALA A 224 19.76 -8.99 -21.06
N VAL A 225 19.49 -10.01 -21.89
CA VAL A 225 18.46 -11.03 -21.63
C VAL A 225 18.79 -11.84 -20.37
N ALA A 226 20.05 -12.23 -20.20
CA ALA A 226 20.50 -12.94 -19.01
C ALA A 226 20.40 -12.05 -17.76
N GLN A 227 20.66 -10.76 -17.88
CA GLN A 227 20.52 -9.78 -16.81
C GLN A 227 19.06 -9.58 -16.42
N ASN A 228 18.13 -9.43 -17.39
CA ASN A 228 16.70 -9.33 -17.13
C ASN A 228 16.17 -10.57 -16.40
N LYS A 229 16.63 -11.77 -16.77
CA LYS A 229 16.30 -13.03 -16.09
C LYS A 229 16.79 -13.03 -14.64
N ARG A 230 18.05 -12.61 -14.38
CA ARG A 230 18.60 -12.52 -13.01
C ARG A 230 17.85 -11.49 -12.17
N SER A 231 17.55 -10.32 -12.75
CA SER A 231 16.76 -9.27 -12.08
C SER A 231 15.37 -9.79 -11.69
N ALA A 232 14.65 -10.41 -12.62
CA ALA A 232 13.34 -11.00 -12.35
C ALA A 232 13.40 -12.06 -11.23
N LEU A 233 14.37 -12.98 -11.28
CA LEU A 233 14.58 -13.98 -10.22
C LEU A 233 14.83 -13.32 -8.87
N THR A 234 15.70 -12.32 -8.80
CA THR A 234 16.02 -11.60 -7.56
C THR A 234 14.77 -10.94 -6.96
N VAL A 235 13.95 -10.30 -7.80
CA VAL A 235 12.70 -9.64 -7.35
C VAL A 235 11.71 -10.67 -6.81
N TYR A 236 11.48 -11.80 -7.50
CA TYR A 236 10.53 -12.81 -7.03
C TYR A 236 11.04 -13.57 -5.80
N VAL A 237 12.33 -13.86 -5.71
CA VAL A 237 12.93 -14.49 -4.52
C VAL A 237 12.82 -13.55 -3.30
N SER A 238 13.15 -12.26 -3.45
CA SER A 238 12.99 -11.30 -2.36
C SER A 238 11.53 -11.13 -1.95
N THR A 239 10.59 -11.19 -2.91
CA THR A 239 9.15 -11.16 -2.64
C THR A 239 8.71 -12.41 -1.85
N ALA A 240 9.13 -13.60 -2.24
CA ALA A 240 8.81 -14.85 -1.53
C ALA A 240 9.38 -14.87 -0.09
N LEU A 241 10.60 -14.37 0.09
CA LEU A 241 11.23 -14.24 1.42
C LEU A 241 10.47 -13.23 2.29
N LEU A 242 10.08 -12.08 1.74
CA LEU A 242 9.26 -11.10 2.45
C LEU A 242 7.92 -11.71 2.90
N GLN A 243 7.25 -12.46 2.04
CA GLN A 243 6.00 -13.14 2.36
C GLN A 243 6.17 -14.19 3.47
N LEU A 244 7.25 -14.95 3.45
CA LEU A 244 7.58 -15.94 4.49
C LEU A 244 7.83 -15.27 5.84
N VAL A 245 8.64 -14.21 5.86
CA VAL A 245 8.92 -13.42 7.08
C VAL A 245 7.64 -12.81 7.62
N THR A 246 6.79 -12.28 6.76
CA THR A 246 5.50 -11.68 7.14
C THR A 246 4.55 -12.72 7.71
N TRP A 247 4.44 -13.89 7.07
CA TRP A 247 3.61 -14.98 7.56
C TRP A 247 4.05 -15.44 8.97
N TRP A 248 5.36 -15.58 9.18
CA TRP A 248 5.91 -15.92 10.49
C TRP A 248 5.65 -14.83 11.53
N ALA A 249 5.90 -13.54 11.21
CA ALA A 249 5.64 -12.40 12.06
C ALA A 249 4.16 -12.30 12.43
N PHE A 250 3.26 -12.47 11.45
CA PHE A 250 1.82 -12.45 11.66
C PHE A 250 1.36 -13.58 12.59
N ARG A 251 1.83 -14.83 12.38
CA ARG A 251 1.53 -15.96 13.29
C ARG A 251 2.05 -15.70 14.71
N ARG A 252 3.22 -15.10 14.85
CA ARG A 252 3.76 -14.73 16.16
C ARG A 252 2.91 -13.64 16.83
N MET A 253 2.46 -12.65 16.07
CA MET A 253 1.58 -11.58 16.56
C MET A 253 0.25 -12.14 17.09
N LEU A 254 -0.36 -13.08 16.38
CA LEU A 254 -1.62 -13.71 16.81
C LEU A 254 -1.50 -14.53 18.11
N ARG A 255 -0.29 -14.94 18.48
CA ARG A 255 -0.03 -15.65 19.76
C ARG A 255 0.14 -14.70 20.95
N ALA A 256 0.27 -13.39 20.71
CA ALA A 256 0.40 -12.42 21.79
C ALA A 256 -0.91 -12.36 22.60
N PRO A 257 -0.85 -12.46 23.95
CA PRO A 257 -2.04 -12.59 24.79
C PRO A 257 -3.03 -11.44 24.58
N LEU A 258 -2.55 -10.21 24.46
CA LEU A 258 -3.37 -9.03 24.20
C LEU A 258 -4.15 -9.14 22.88
N ILE A 259 -3.51 -9.61 21.81
CA ILE A 259 -4.16 -9.77 20.50
C ILE A 259 -5.15 -10.93 20.55
N LYS A 260 -4.76 -12.03 21.22
CA LYS A 260 -5.61 -13.21 21.39
C LYS A 260 -6.89 -12.85 22.14
N GLN A 261 -6.79 -12.16 23.27
CA GLN A 261 -7.93 -11.68 24.06
C GLN A 261 -8.87 -10.77 23.25
N ARG A 262 -8.31 -9.83 22.47
CA ARG A 262 -9.11 -8.99 21.56
C ARG A 262 -9.82 -9.82 20.50
N MET A 263 -9.12 -10.77 19.90
CA MET A 263 -9.72 -11.63 18.86
C MET A 263 -10.76 -12.59 19.42
N GLU A 264 -10.58 -13.10 20.66
CA GLU A 264 -11.57 -13.96 21.35
C GLU A 264 -12.82 -13.18 21.73
N GLY A 265 -12.70 -11.94 22.18
CA GLY A 265 -13.85 -11.05 22.36
C GLY A 265 -14.65 -10.82 21.07
N TRP A 266 -13.98 -10.81 19.92
CA TRP A 266 -14.65 -10.77 18.60
C TRP A 266 -15.30 -12.10 18.23
N THR A 267 -14.66 -13.24 18.56
CA THR A 267 -15.17 -14.59 18.26
C THR A 267 -16.36 -14.99 19.11
N GLN A 268 -16.40 -14.61 20.38
CA GLN A 268 -17.54 -14.84 21.24
C GLN A 268 -18.79 -14.08 20.76
N VAL A 269 -18.59 -12.82 20.31
CA VAL A 269 -19.65 -12.03 19.67
C VAL A 269 -20.12 -12.64 18.35
N GLU A 270 -19.22 -13.33 17.66
CA GLU A 270 -19.51 -14.01 16.40
C GLU A 270 -20.27 -15.34 16.62
N HIS A 271 -20.15 -15.94 17.79
CA HIS A 271 -20.80 -17.21 18.14
C HIS A 271 -22.20 -17.02 18.75
N ASP A 272 -22.38 -15.98 19.57
CA ASP A 272 -23.67 -15.70 20.24
C ASP A 272 -24.71 -15.03 19.32
N ARG A 273 -24.29 -14.41 18.24
CA ARG A 273 -25.18 -13.89 17.20
C ARG A 273 -24.55 -14.20 15.85
N GLN A 274 -25.34 -14.72 14.93
CA GLN A 274 -25.01 -14.86 13.50
C GLN A 274 -24.09 -13.72 13.04
N GLY A 275 -22.81 -13.83 13.24
CA GLY A 275 -21.67 -12.96 12.92
C GLY A 275 -21.91 -11.49 12.53
N PRO A 276 -20.94 -10.63 12.19
CA PRO A 276 -21.23 -9.27 11.69
C PRO A 276 -22.24 -9.44 10.57
N ASP A 277 -23.46 -8.95 10.82
CA ASP A 277 -24.54 -9.00 9.83
C ASP A 277 -24.08 -8.17 8.63
N MET A 278 -23.39 -8.83 7.69
CA MET A 278 -23.02 -8.28 6.39
C MET A 278 -24.25 -8.22 5.49
N SER A 279 -25.43 -7.95 6.10
CA SER A 279 -26.66 -7.79 5.33
C SER A 279 -26.49 -6.64 4.34
N TRP A 280 -27.07 -6.81 3.18
CA TRP A 280 -27.11 -5.77 2.16
C TRP A 280 -27.63 -4.44 2.71
N THR A 281 -28.54 -4.48 3.66
CA THR A 281 -29.09 -3.32 4.37
C THR A 281 -28.00 -2.57 5.15
N ARG A 282 -27.11 -3.31 5.85
CA ARG A 282 -25.98 -2.71 6.58
C ARG A 282 -24.97 -2.11 5.62
N ILE A 283 -24.58 -2.81 4.57
CA ILE A 283 -23.65 -2.31 3.54
C ILE A 283 -24.20 -1.01 2.95
N LYS A 284 -25.48 -0.95 2.57
CA LYS A 284 -26.12 0.27 2.06
C LYS A 284 -26.09 1.42 3.07
N ARG A 285 -26.42 1.14 4.34
CA ARG A 285 -26.42 2.17 5.40
C ARG A 285 -25.03 2.76 5.60
N VAL A 286 -24.02 1.90 5.75
CA VAL A 286 -22.63 2.35 5.92
C VAL A 286 -22.16 3.08 4.68
N GLN A 287 -22.44 2.57 3.47
CA GLN A 287 -22.07 3.24 2.23
C GLN A 287 -22.74 4.63 2.10
N ALA A 288 -24.00 4.77 2.51
CA ALA A 288 -24.70 6.06 2.44
C ALA A 288 -24.00 7.15 3.27
N SER A 289 -23.52 6.81 4.47
CA SER A 289 -22.71 7.74 5.29
C SER A 289 -21.30 7.95 4.77
N LEU A 290 -20.77 7.00 4.00
CA LEU A 290 -19.39 6.99 3.51
C LEU A 290 -19.24 7.61 2.11
N VAL A 291 -20.35 7.95 1.41
CA VAL A 291 -20.32 8.44 0.02
C VAL A 291 -19.28 9.53 -0.24
N PRO A 292 -19.16 10.59 0.58
CA PRO A 292 -18.17 11.65 0.30
C PRO A 292 -16.72 11.16 0.41
N TRP A 293 -16.42 10.25 1.35
CA TRP A 293 -15.11 9.64 1.54
C TRP A 293 -14.79 8.69 0.39
N SER A 294 -15.76 7.88 0.00
CA SER A 294 -15.67 6.96 -1.13
C SER A 294 -15.42 7.69 -2.44
N ALA A 295 -16.18 8.76 -2.71
CA ALA A 295 -15.99 9.59 -3.89
C ALA A 295 -14.61 10.25 -3.91
N SER A 296 -14.15 10.77 -2.77
CA SER A 296 -12.82 11.36 -2.64
C SER A 296 -11.71 10.33 -2.93
N ILE A 297 -11.80 9.11 -2.40
CA ILE A 297 -10.85 8.04 -2.68
C ILE A 297 -10.88 7.63 -4.15
N PHE A 298 -12.07 7.45 -4.73
CA PHE A 298 -12.21 7.10 -6.14
C PHE A 298 -11.55 8.14 -7.04
N VAL A 299 -11.87 9.42 -6.88
CA VAL A 299 -11.30 10.52 -7.69
C VAL A 299 -9.81 10.65 -7.45
N LEU A 300 -9.34 10.52 -6.20
CA LEU A 300 -7.92 10.55 -5.85
C LEU A 300 -7.12 9.55 -6.69
N PHE A 301 -7.54 8.28 -6.70
CA PHE A 301 -6.82 7.22 -7.42
C PHE A 301 -7.05 7.28 -8.92
N ALA A 302 -8.24 7.68 -9.39
CA ALA A 302 -8.52 7.89 -10.81
C ALA A 302 -7.62 8.98 -11.41
N VAL A 303 -7.49 10.14 -10.77
CA VAL A 303 -6.60 11.22 -11.23
C VAL A 303 -5.13 10.80 -11.12
N THR A 304 -4.74 10.16 -10.02
CA THR A 304 -3.35 9.71 -9.85
C THR A 304 -2.94 8.77 -10.97
N LEU A 305 -3.75 7.76 -11.29
CA LEU A 305 -3.40 6.76 -12.29
C LEU A 305 -3.59 7.25 -13.73
N CYS A 306 -4.48 8.21 -13.95
CA CYS A 306 -4.60 8.91 -15.24
C CYS A 306 -3.30 9.67 -15.57
N VAL A 307 -2.73 10.38 -14.60
CA VAL A 307 -1.50 11.15 -14.77
C VAL A 307 -0.27 10.24 -14.76
N TYR A 308 -0.16 9.37 -13.76
CA TYR A 308 0.97 8.48 -13.54
C TYR A 308 0.57 7.00 -13.63
N PRO A 309 1.26 6.17 -14.42
CA PRO A 309 2.38 6.51 -15.31
C PRO A 309 1.95 7.06 -16.69
N GLY A 310 0.66 7.07 -17.01
CA GLY A 310 0.13 7.29 -18.36
C GLY A 310 0.72 8.49 -19.09
N ILE A 311 0.57 9.69 -18.55
CA ILE A 311 1.10 10.92 -19.16
C ILE A 311 2.58 11.07 -18.84
N THR A 312 2.97 10.85 -17.57
CA THR A 312 4.33 11.14 -17.10
C THR A 312 5.40 10.28 -17.77
N SER A 313 5.08 9.06 -18.20
CA SER A 313 6.03 8.20 -18.92
C SER A 313 6.38 8.68 -20.34
N ARG A 314 5.54 9.56 -20.91
CA ARG A 314 5.77 10.16 -22.24
C ARG A 314 6.61 11.44 -22.19
N VAL A 315 6.77 12.02 -21.00
CA VAL A 315 7.59 13.23 -20.83
C VAL A 315 9.05 12.92 -21.11
N ARG A 316 9.68 13.77 -21.88
CA ARG A 316 11.10 13.68 -22.24
C ARG A 316 11.88 14.79 -21.54
N THR A 317 13.14 14.53 -21.27
CA THR A 317 14.04 15.53 -20.67
C THR A 317 14.24 16.71 -21.61
N THR A 318 14.29 17.90 -21.04
CA THR A 318 14.69 19.14 -21.72
C THR A 318 16.19 19.39 -21.58
N THR A 319 16.86 18.66 -20.71
CA THR A 319 18.28 18.84 -20.38
C THR A 319 19.18 18.02 -21.30
N GLN A 320 20.33 18.59 -21.71
CA GLN A 320 21.30 17.91 -22.57
C GLN A 320 22.21 16.91 -21.84
N SER A 321 21.90 16.57 -20.59
CA SER A 321 22.68 15.57 -19.84
C SER A 321 22.51 14.18 -20.45
N ALA A 322 23.60 13.57 -20.90
CA ALA A 322 23.60 12.25 -21.52
C ALA A 322 22.94 11.15 -20.65
N TRP A 323 23.03 11.31 -19.32
CA TRP A 323 22.40 10.39 -18.37
C TRP A 323 20.87 10.51 -18.35
N LEU A 324 20.32 11.73 -18.39
CA LEU A 324 18.87 11.97 -18.44
C LEU A 324 18.26 11.74 -19.82
N GLN A 325 19.07 11.81 -20.88
CA GLN A 325 18.62 11.51 -22.24
C GLN A 325 18.30 10.02 -22.46
N ASN A 326 18.78 9.13 -21.56
CA ASN A 326 18.33 7.76 -21.56
C ASN A 326 16.88 7.70 -21.05
N GLU A 327 15.96 7.42 -21.98
CA GLU A 327 14.50 7.39 -21.72
C GLU A 327 14.15 6.42 -20.57
N GLY A 328 14.78 5.25 -20.52
CA GLY A 328 14.54 4.26 -19.45
C GLY A 328 14.96 4.78 -18.09
N VAL A 329 16.09 5.49 -17.98
CA VAL A 329 16.57 6.07 -16.74
C VAL A 329 15.68 7.24 -16.31
N PHE A 330 15.27 8.12 -17.24
CA PHE A 330 14.40 9.25 -16.93
C PHE A 330 13.05 8.77 -16.41
N VAL A 331 12.45 7.76 -17.06
CA VAL A 331 11.19 7.14 -16.63
C VAL A 331 11.35 6.43 -15.27
N ALA A 332 12.42 5.68 -15.06
CA ALA A 332 12.65 5.02 -13.79
C ALA A 332 12.89 6.03 -12.64
N LEU A 333 13.58 7.14 -12.90
CA LEU A 333 13.84 8.18 -11.91
C LEU A 333 12.54 8.87 -11.45
N HIS A 334 11.64 9.21 -12.37
CA HIS A 334 10.37 9.82 -11.96
C HIS A 334 9.47 8.85 -11.18
N ILE A 335 9.55 7.53 -11.47
CA ILE A 335 8.86 6.50 -10.69
C ILE A 335 9.40 6.45 -9.24
N VAL A 336 10.72 6.55 -9.06
CA VAL A 336 11.33 6.65 -7.72
C VAL A 336 10.85 7.92 -7.01
N CYS A 337 10.83 9.05 -7.72
CA CYS A 337 10.45 10.34 -7.17
C CYS A 337 9.01 10.34 -6.63
N ILE A 338 8.06 9.80 -7.38
CA ILE A 338 6.65 9.73 -6.94
C ILE A 338 6.49 8.78 -5.74
N ASN A 339 7.18 7.62 -5.74
CA ASN A 339 7.09 6.66 -4.64
C ASN A 339 7.71 7.19 -3.34
N ILE A 340 8.81 7.95 -3.42
CA ILE A 340 9.36 8.65 -2.26
C ILE A 340 8.37 9.69 -1.74
N GLY A 341 7.74 10.46 -2.63
CA GLY A 341 6.68 11.41 -2.27
C GLY A 341 5.53 10.71 -1.56
N ASP A 342 5.01 9.61 -2.12
CA ASP A 342 3.92 8.82 -1.53
C ASP A 342 4.29 8.28 -0.13
N LEU A 343 5.50 7.75 0.02
CA LEU A 343 6.01 7.29 1.31
C LEU A 343 6.06 8.41 2.37
N MET A 344 6.58 9.58 1.99
CA MET A 344 6.63 10.75 2.87
C MET A 344 5.21 11.22 3.20
N GLY A 345 4.32 11.26 2.22
CA GLY A 345 2.92 11.63 2.39
C GLY A 345 2.19 10.73 3.38
N ARG A 346 2.33 9.41 3.26
CA ARG A 346 1.70 8.43 4.17
C ARG A 346 2.24 8.52 5.60
N ARG A 347 3.46 9.00 5.77
CA ARG A 347 4.05 9.16 7.09
C ARG A 347 3.47 10.35 7.86
N LEU A 348 3.00 11.41 7.16
CA LEU A 348 2.48 12.62 7.79
C LEU A 348 1.30 12.37 8.74
N PRO A 349 0.22 11.66 8.36
CA PRO A 349 -0.90 11.39 9.26
C PRO A 349 -0.53 10.54 10.48
N ILE A 350 0.52 9.73 10.37
CA ILE A 350 0.98 8.84 11.46
C ILE A 350 1.76 9.64 12.50
N ILE A 351 2.70 10.50 12.06
CA ILE A 351 3.56 11.30 12.95
C ILE A 351 2.81 12.51 13.48
N PHE A 352 2.02 13.15 12.62
CA PHE A 352 1.27 14.36 12.92
C PHE A 352 -0.23 14.13 12.75
N PRO A 353 -0.93 13.49 13.72
CA PRO A 353 -2.36 13.21 13.61
C PRO A 353 -3.24 14.45 13.40
N ALA A 354 -2.73 15.64 13.73
CA ALA A 354 -3.40 16.93 13.45
C ALA A 354 -3.51 17.22 11.95
N THR A 355 -2.67 16.61 11.11
CA THR A 355 -2.73 16.77 9.64
C THR A 355 -3.79 15.89 8.98
N ASN A 356 -4.47 15.03 9.73
CA ASN A 356 -5.54 14.19 9.22
C ASN A 356 -6.72 15.03 8.72
N VAL A 357 -7.21 14.65 7.54
CA VAL A 357 -8.37 15.31 6.92
C VAL A 357 -9.65 14.79 7.57
N ARG A 358 -10.08 15.44 8.65
CA ARG A 358 -11.27 15.04 9.42
C ARG A 358 -12.58 15.61 8.87
N ARG A 359 -12.51 16.71 8.09
CA ARG A 359 -13.68 17.37 7.51
C ARG A 359 -13.89 16.92 6.07
N VAL A 360 -15.10 16.46 5.76
CA VAL A 360 -15.50 16.01 4.42
C VAL A 360 -15.27 17.09 3.36
N SER A 361 -15.59 18.36 3.66
CA SER A 361 -15.39 19.47 2.74
C SER A 361 -13.92 19.68 2.36
N VAL A 362 -13.00 19.48 3.32
CA VAL A 362 -11.55 19.54 3.09
C VAL A 362 -11.10 18.34 2.23
N ALA A 363 -11.64 17.15 2.50
CA ALA A 363 -11.35 15.96 1.71
C ALA A 363 -11.72 16.17 0.24
N ILE A 364 -12.92 16.65 -0.03
CA ILE A 364 -13.42 16.94 -1.38
C ILE A 364 -12.56 18.04 -2.04
N ALA A 365 -12.29 19.16 -1.34
CA ALA A 365 -11.49 20.25 -1.88
C ALA A 365 -10.06 19.83 -2.23
N CYS A 366 -9.38 19.11 -1.34
CA CYS A 366 -8.04 18.60 -1.59
C CYS A 366 -8.01 17.60 -2.76
N THR A 367 -9.03 16.74 -2.86
CA THR A 367 -9.13 15.78 -3.96
C THR A 367 -9.41 16.47 -5.29
N ALA A 368 -10.31 17.47 -5.31
CA ALA A 368 -10.60 18.26 -6.49
C ALA A 368 -9.38 19.07 -6.97
N ALA A 369 -8.63 19.67 -6.04
CA ALA A 369 -7.41 20.40 -6.37
C ALA A 369 -6.37 19.55 -7.10
N ARG A 370 -6.37 18.22 -6.92
CA ARG A 370 -5.45 17.31 -7.65
C ARG A 370 -5.72 17.25 -9.15
N ILE A 371 -6.94 17.58 -9.60
CA ILE A 371 -7.26 17.65 -11.04
C ILE A 371 -6.36 18.67 -11.74
N LEU A 372 -5.87 19.69 -11.03
CA LEU A 372 -4.94 20.70 -11.56
C LEU A 372 -3.59 20.12 -11.99
N PHE A 373 -3.20 18.94 -11.50
CA PHE A 373 -2.00 18.27 -12.01
C PHE A 373 -2.14 17.83 -13.48
N LEU A 374 -3.36 17.53 -13.94
CA LEU A 374 -3.58 17.05 -15.29
C LEU A 374 -3.15 18.09 -16.34
N PRO A 375 -3.66 19.34 -16.36
CA PRO A 375 -3.22 20.34 -17.32
C PRO A 375 -1.72 20.66 -17.17
N PHE A 376 -1.16 20.65 -15.95
CA PHE A 376 0.26 20.87 -15.76
C PHE A 376 1.10 19.82 -16.50
N PHE A 377 0.82 18.52 -16.34
CA PHE A 377 1.60 17.47 -17.00
C PHE A 377 1.35 17.41 -18.52
N LEU A 378 0.18 17.87 -19.00
CA LEU A 378 -0.07 18.02 -20.43
C LEU A 378 0.75 19.17 -21.05
N MET A 379 1.19 20.16 -20.27
CA MET A 379 2.07 21.24 -20.71
C MET A 379 3.55 20.85 -20.70
N CYS A 380 3.91 19.69 -20.13
CA CYS A 380 5.28 19.18 -20.14
C CYS A 380 5.69 18.74 -21.57
N HIS A 381 6.99 18.51 -21.76
CA HIS A 381 7.56 18.08 -23.07
C HIS A 381 7.09 16.66 -23.43
N LEU A 382 5.96 16.56 -24.13
CA LEU A 382 5.35 15.31 -24.58
C LEU A 382 5.82 14.98 -26.01
N GLY A 383 6.86 14.13 -26.12
CA GLY A 383 7.34 13.67 -27.42
C GLY A 383 8.26 14.63 -28.17
N LYS A 384 8.51 14.37 -29.47
CA LYS A 384 9.56 15.02 -30.26
C LYS A 384 9.24 16.45 -30.77
N HIS A 385 7.99 16.90 -30.68
CA HIS A 385 7.54 18.09 -31.40
C HIS A 385 7.05 19.25 -30.51
N VAL A 386 7.02 19.11 -29.20
CA VAL A 386 6.52 20.17 -28.33
C VAL A 386 7.69 20.70 -27.47
N SER A 387 8.20 21.88 -27.81
CA SER A 387 9.12 22.57 -26.90
C SER A 387 8.30 23.06 -25.70
N SER A 388 8.61 22.49 -24.53
CA SER A 388 7.97 22.86 -23.28
C SER A 388 8.78 23.93 -22.57
N PRO A 389 8.13 24.97 -22.02
CA PRO A 389 8.81 25.94 -21.16
C PRO A 389 9.13 25.38 -19.75
N ILE A 390 8.68 24.15 -19.43
CA ILE A 390 8.78 23.56 -18.12
C ILE A 390 10.13 22.85 -17.99
N PRO A 391 11.03 23.29 -17.07
CA PRO A 391 12.31 22.64 -16.84
C PRO A 391 12.11 21.30 -16.08
N ASP A 392 13.06 20.37 -16.26
CA ASP A 392 13.03 19.03 -15.62
C ASP A 392 12.91 19.12 -14.10
N SER A 393 13.56 20.13 -13.46
CA SER A 393 13.47 20.32 -12.00
C SER A 393 12.03 20.56 -11.52
N LEU A 394 11.26 21.37 -12.26
CA LEU A 394 9.86 21.64 -11.94
C LEU A 394 8.99 20.40 -12.21
N PHE A 395 9.28 19.66 -13.29
CA PHE A 395 8.63 18.37 -13.57
C PHE A 395 8.82 17.40 -12.39
N PHE A 396 10.07 17.17 -11.94
CA PHE A 396 10.33 16.26 -10.82
C PHE A 396 9.72 16.75 -9.51
N LEU A 397 9.70 18.05 -9.25
CA LEU A 397 9.05 18.63 -8.07
C LEU A 397 7.53 18.35 -8.09
N CYS A 398 6.88 18.48 -9.23
CA CYS A 398 5.46 18.19 -9.37
C CYS A 398 5.16 16.69 -9.30
N VAL A 399 6.04 15.84 -9.85
CA VAL A 399 5.95 14.38 -9.70
C VAL A 399 6.07 13.97 -8.23
N TRP A 400 7.02 14.53 -7.51
CA TRP A 400 7.13 14.32 -6.05
C TRP A 400 5.91 14.85 -5.32
N GLY A 401 5.40 16.03 -5.68
CA GLY A 401 4.22 16.65 -5.09
C GLY A 401 2.94 15.84 -5.29
N ILE A 402 2.72 15.25 -6.50
CA ILE A 402 1.58 14.35 -6.72
C ILE A 402 1.68 13.09 -5.87
N GLY A 403 2.89 12.54 -5.68
CA GLY A 403 3.14 11.44 -4.78
C GLY A 403 2.84 11.81 -3.32
N LEU A 404 3.44 12.90 -2.82
CA LEU A 404 3.28 13.39 -1.46
C LEU A 404 1.79 13.62 -1.10
N THR A 405 1.08 14.33 -1.97
CA THR A 405 -0.35 14.60 -1.75
C THR A 405 -1.21 13.35 -1.88
N SER A 406 -0.81 12.38 -2.72
CA SER A 406 -1.49 11.08 -2.84
C SER A 406 -1.36 10.27 -1.55
N GLY A 407 -0.15 10.11 -1.05
CA GLY A 407 0.13 9.37 0.17
C GLY A 407 -0.56 9.97 1.39
N TRP A 408 -0.43 11.30 1.56
CA TRP A 408 -1.07 12.01 2.66
C TRP A 408 -2.61 11.88 2.63
N LEU A 409 -3.21 12.17 1.48
CA LEU A 409 -4.66 12.20 1.37
C LEU A 409 -5.26 10.79 1.44
N SER A 410 -4.68 9.80 0.75
CA SER A 410 -5.16 8.42 0.80
C SER A 410 -5.11 7.86 2.23
N THR A 411 -4.01 8.07 2.95
CA THR A 411 -3.87 7.61 4.32
C THR A 411 -4.86 8.31 5.25
N SER A 412 -5.02 9.63 5.13
CA SER A 412 -6.02 10.40 5.91
C SER A 412 -7.45 9.90 5.66
N LEU A 413 -7.82 9.68 4.39
CA LEU A 413 -9.17 9.21 4.03
C LEU A 413 -9.44 7.79 4.55
N LEU A 414 -8.45 6.89 4.48
CA LEU A 414 -8.58 5.51 4.94
C LEU A 414 -8.57 5.38 6.47
N ILE A 415 -8.01 6.36 7.19
CA ILE A 415 -8.09 6.45 8.65
C ILE A 415 -9.41 7.11 9.08
N CYS A 416 -9.72 8.28 8.53
CA CYS A 416 -10.84 9.09 8.99
C CYS A 416 -12.21 8.61 8.46
N GLY A 417 -12.25 7.95 7.30
CA GLY A 417 -13.49 7.42 6.73
C GLY A 417 -14.20 6.41 7.66
N PRO A 418 -13.53 5.33 8.10
CA PRO A 418 -14.11 4.40 9.08
C PRO A 418 -14.47 5.05 10.41
N GLN A 419 -13.68 6.03 10.87
CA GLN A 419 -13.96 6.78 12.10
C GLN A 419 -15.22 7.63 11.99
N SER A 420 -15.51 8.20 10.81
CA SER A 420 -16.68 9.05 10.60
C SER A 420 -18.00 8.30 10.75
N VAL A 421 -18.01 6.98 10.51
CA VAL A 421 -19.19 6.14 10.72
C VAL A 421 -19.44 5.90 12.20
N ASN A 422 -18.39 5.89 13.04
CA ASN A 422 -18.50 5.72 14.49
C ASN A 422 -19.01 6.96 15.19
N THR A 423 -18.73 8.18 14.70
CA THR A 423 -19.19 9.44 15.31
C THR A 423 -20.70 9.67 15.18
N ALA A 424 -21.39 8.91 14.33
CA ALA A 424 -22.85 8.91 14.28
C ALA A 424 -23.51 8.31 15.55
N HIS A 425 -22.72 7.72 16.45
CA HIS A 425 -23.14 7.23 17.77
C HIS A 425 -22.30 7.90 18.86
N PRO A 426 -22.69 9.08 19.39
CA PRO A 426 -21.87 9.91 20.27
C PRO A 426 -21.85 9.42 21.72
N HIS A 427 -21.33 8.24 22.01
CA HIS A 427 -20.99 7.83 23.38
C HIS A 427 -19.76 6.93 23.37
N GLY A 428 -18.65 7.46 23.91
CA GLY A 428 -17.52 6.64 24.35
C GLY A 428 -16.14 7.04 23.83
N GLU A 429 -15.68 8.27 24.10
CA GLU A 429 -14.25 8.53 24.17
C GLU A 429 -13.63 7.75 25.34
N ARG A 430 -13.15 6.54 25.09
CA ARG A 430 -12.24 5.86 26.02
C ARG A 430 -11.08 5.22 25.25
N ASN A 431 -9.90 5.63 25.65
CA ASN A 431 -8.61 5.06 25.23
C ASN A 431 -8.53 3.58 25.57
N ILE A 432 -9.00 2.70 24.68
CA ILE A 432 -9.06 1.24 24.89
C ILE A 432 -7.67 0.58 24.90
N LEU A 433 -6.63 1.26 24.38
CA LEU A 433 -5.26 0.75 24.40
C LEU A 433 -4.55 0.86 25.75
N LEU A 434 -5.10 1.59 26.73
CA LEU A 434 -4.41 1.92 27.98
C LEU A 434 -5.15 1.50 29.27
N GLN A 435 -6.33 0.87 29.18
CA GLN A 435 -6.99 0.34 30.37
C GLN A 435 -6.67 -1.15 30.53
N GLN A 436 -5.79 -1.37 31.46
CA GLN A 436 -5.46 -2.63 32.10
C GLN A 436 -6.63 -3.02 33.02
N GLU A 437 -6.92 -4.35 33.01
CA GLU A 437 -7.60 -5.10 34.06
C GLU A 437 -9.04 -4.67 34.44
N ASP A 438 -9.95 -5.43 33.97
CA ASP A 438 -11.00 -6.21 34.64
C ASP A 438 -11.95 -6.70 33.54
N SER A 439 -12.57 -7.86 33.72
CA SER A 439 -13.48 -8.55 32.81
C SER A 439 -14.64 -7.63 32.36
N TYR A 440 -14.37 -6.77 31.37
CA TYR A 440 -15.30 -5.77 30.89
C TYR A 440 -16.00 -6.28 29.62
N GLU A 441 -17.27 -6.61 29.74
CA GLU A 441 -18.11 -6.86 28.58
C GLU A 441 -18.20 -5.57 27.75
N ILE A 442 -17.65 -5.60 26.53
CA ILE A 442 -17.73 -4.48 25.58
C ILE A 442 -19.20 -4.17 25.32
N PRO A 443 -19.69 -2.93 25.52
CA PRO A 443 -21.10 -2.56 25.28
C PRO A 443 -21.56 -2.89 23.85
N ALA A 444 -22.79 -3.32 23.67
CA ALA A 444 -23.36 -3.72 22.37
C ALA A 444 -23.27 -2.59 21.31
N THR A 445 -23.33 -1.33 21.73
CA THR A 445 -23.18 -0.14 20.86
C THR A 445 -21.76 0.00 20.32
N GLU A 446 -20.75 -0.24 21.16
CA GLU A 446 -19.33 -0.16 20.80
C GLU A 446 -18.94 -1.30 19.83
N ARG A 447 -19.52 -2.49 20.03
CA ARG A 447 -19.39 -3.65 19.12
C ARG A 447 -19.96 -3.35 17.73
N THR A 448 -21.12 -2.70 17.68
CA THR A 448 -21.79 -2.34 16.41
C THR A 448 -20.96 -1.29 15.65
N ALA A 449 -20.43 -0.29 16.34
CA ALA A 449 -19.57 0.75 15.78
C ALA A 449 -18.28 0.17 15.17
N ALA A 450 -17.61 -0.73 15.87
CA ALA A 450 -16.40 -1.38 15.36
C ALA A 450 -16.67 -2.28 14.14
N GLN A 451 -17.83 -2.92 14.08
CA GLN A 451 -18.26 -3.67 12.90
C GLN A 451 -18.55 -2.76 11.71
N ASP A 452 -19.21 -1.61 11.93
CA ASP A 452 -19.49 -0.63 10.88
C ASP A 452 -18.20 -0.01 10.34
N ALA A 453 -17.20 0.26 11.21
CA ALA A 453 -15.87 0.68 10.79
C ALA A 453 -15.14 -0.37 9.93
N THR A 454 -15.29 -1.64 10.27
CA THR A 454 -14.71 -2.74 9.47
C THR A 454 -15.36 -2.81 8.08
N VAL A 455 -16.69 -2.70 8.01
CA VAL A 455 -17.43 -2.64 6.73
C VAL A 455 -16.99 -1.40 5.93
N ALA A 456 -16.84 -0.25 6.58
CA ALA A 456 -16.38 0.98 5.96
C ALA A 456 -14.98 0.83 5.34
N SER A 457 -14.04 0.19 6.04
CA SER A 457 -12.68 -0.03 5.51
C SER A 457 -12.67 -0.95 4.29
N MET A 458 -13.53 -1.98 4.26
CA MET A 458 -13.68 -2.86 3.09
C MET A 458 -14.31 -2.12 1.91
N LEU A 459 -15.32 -1.27 2.14
CA LEU A 459 -15.92 -0.43 1.12
C LEU A 459 -14.92 0.57 0.55
N LEU A 460 -14.10 1.21 1.38
CA LEU A 460 -13.05 2.12 0.92
C LEU A 460 -11.99 1.37 0.09
N SER A 461 -11.63 0.13 0.47
CA SER A 461 -10.76 -0.72 -0.34
C SER A 461 -11.35 -1.03 -1.73
N PHE A 462 -12.65 -1.28 -1.81
CA PHE A 462 -13.34 -1.41 -3.09
C PHE A 462 -13.25 -0.12 -3.94
N TRP A 463 -13.44 1.04 -3.33
CA TRP A 463 -13.35 2.33 -4.05
C TRP A 463 -11.93 2.68 -4.50
N ILE A 464 -10.89 2.21 -3.78
CA ILE A 464 -9.49 2.28 -4.24
C ILE A 464 -9.35 1.53 -5.57
N VAL A 465 -9.74 0.25 -5.59
CA VAL A 465 -9.62 -0.61 -6.79
C VAL A 465 -10.41 -0.04 -7.96
N SER A 466 -11.63 0.43 -7.69
CA SER A 466 -12.50 1.07 -8.70
C SER A 466 -11.86 2.34 -9.27
N GLY A 467 -11.28 3.18 -8.42
CA GLY A 467 -10.57 4.40 -8.83
C GLY A 467 -9.32 4.10 -9.66
N LEU A 468 -8.52 3.10 -9.25
CA LEU A 468 -7.35 2.65 -10.00
C LEU A 468 -7.75 2.15 -11.40
N THR A 469 -8.81 1.34 -11.49
CA THR A 469 -9.30 0.82 -12.77
C THR A 469 -9.81 1.94 -13.67
N ALA A 470 -10.59 2.86 -13.15
CA ALA A 470 -11.09 4.02 -13.89
C ALA A 470 -9.93 4.92 -14.35
N GLY A 471 -8.95 5.17 -13.49
CA GLY A 471 -7.77 5.96 -13.83
C GLY A 471 -6.92 5.31 -14.92
N GLY A 472 -6.75 3.99 -14.88
CA GLY A 472 -6.07 3.24 -15.95
C GLY A 472 -6.78 3.35 -17.29
N ALA A 473 -8.12 3.25 -17.31
CA ALA A 473 -8.93 3.44 -18.51
C ALA A 473 -8.83 4.87 -19.04
N LEU A 474 -8.90 5.87 -18.15
CA LEU A 474 -8.70 7.28 -18.54
C LEU A 474 -7.30 7.54 -19.07
N SER A 475 -6.27 6.94 -18.47
CA SER A 475 -4.89 7.02 -18.96
C SER A 475 -4.77 6.48 -20.40
N LEU A 476 -5.41 5.34 -20.68
CA LEU A 476 -5.42 4.77 -22.04
C LEU A 476 -6.11 5.70 -23.03
N LEU A 477 -7.26 6.26 -22.64
CA LEU A 477 -8.00 7.23 -23.48
C LEU A 477 -7.15 8.48 -23.78
N VAL A 478 -6.51 9.06 -22.75
CA VAL A 478 -5.61 10.21 -22.94
C VAL A 478 -4.46 9.87 -23.86
N ASN A 479 -3.88 8.66 -23.72
CA ASN A 479 -2.80 8.20 -24.59
C ASN A 479 -3.22 8.06 -26.05
N ILE A 480 -4.45 7.61 -26.33
CA ILE A 480 -5.01 7.53 -27.69
C ILE A 480 -5.23 8.94 -28.26
N LEU A 481 -5.69 9.89 -27.44
CA LEU A 481 -5.95 11.27 -27.87
C LEU A 481 -4.65 12.07 -28.13
N LEU A 482 -3.57 11.71 -27.46
CA LEU A 482 -2.25 12.35 -27.63
C LEU A 482 -1.42 11.74 -28.81
N GLY A 483 -1.90 10.68 -29.45
CA GLY A 483 -1.22 10.01 -30.56
C GLY A 483 -0.11 9.09 -30.04
#